data_ba21d1f40593e28d8abad36f5514649d
#
_entry.id   ba21d1f40593e28d8abad36f5514649d
#
_cell.length_a   1.000
_cell.length_b   1.000
_cell.length_c   1.000
_cell.angle_alpha   90.00
_cell.angle_beta   90.00
_cell.angle_gamma   90.00
#
_symmetry.space_group_name_H-M   'P 1'
#
loop_
_entity.id
_entity.type
_entity.pdbx_description
1 polymer ?
#
loop_
_entity_poly.entity_id
_entity_poly.type
_entity_poly.pdbx_seq_one_letter_code
_entity_poly.pdbx_strand_id
1 'polypeptide(L)'
;MEQKEKPLTRAQELRKNATKEENHLWYDFLRTYPVQFLRQKPFGPYIVDFYCHKAKLAIELDGSQHYEGNGPEQDKIRTAYLQEVEKIRVLRFTNLEIKQNFEGVCAAIDRQVRAALPSSGPAGHLPPGEGHRRFMKTVTIYTDGACSGNPGPGGWGAILQYGEFRKELSGGEP
;
A
#
# COMPACT_ATOMS: atom_id res chain seq x y z
N MET A 1 -16.48 -35.86 -6.18
CA MET A 1 -17.09 -34.65 -5.56
C MET A 1 -15.95 -33.69 -5.23
N GLU A 2 -15.68 -32.74 -6.08
CA GLU A 2 -14.68 -31.70 -5.84
C GLU A 2 -15.21 -30.76 -4.75
N GLN A 3 -14.56 -30.75 -3.59
CA GLN A 3 -14.86 -29.78 -2.55
C GLN A 3 -14.37 -28.41 -3.05
N LYS A 4 -15.30 -27.55 -3.47
CA LYS A 4 -15.01 -26.14 -3.73
C LYS A 4 -14.50 -25.51 -2.44
N GLU A 5 -13.20 -25.27 -2.36
CA GLU A 5 -12.56 -24.58 -1.24
C GLU A 5 -13.27 -23.25 -0.95
N LYS A 6 -13.48 -22.98 0.34
CA LYS A 6 -14.14 -21.74 0.76
C LYS A 6 -13.27 -20.54 0.33
N PRO A 7 -13.84 -19.45 -0.22
CA PRO A 7 -13.09 -18.30 -0.72
C PRO A 7 -12.12 -17.67 0.31
N LEU A 8 -12.43 -17.77 1.59
CA LEU A 8 -11.55 -17.29 2.66
C LEU A 8 -10.26 -18.10 2.79
N THR A 9 -10.32 -19.44 2.64
CA THR A 9 -9.14 -20.32 2.72
C THR A 9 -8.22 -20.02 1.54
N ARG A 10 -8.78 -19.90 0.33
CA ARG A 10 -8.04 -19.55 -0.89
C ARG A 10 -7.37 -18.18 -0.79
N ALA A 11 -8.05 -17.17 -0.25
CA ALA A 11 -7.47 -15.85 -0.04
C ALA A 11 -6.29 -15.86 0.94
N GLN A 12 -6.33 -16.73 1.96
CA GLN A 12 -5.22 -16.91 2.91
C GLN A 12 -4.00 -17.57 2.25
N GLU A 13 -4.22 -18.55 1.41
CA GLU A 13 -3.17 -19.23 0.63
C GLU A 13 -2.52 -18.29 -0.38
N LEU A 14 -3.31 -17.51 -1.12
CA LEU A 14 -2.81 -16.50 -2.04
C LEU A 14 -1.93 -15.45 -1.35
N ARG A 15 -2.29 -15.03 -0.12
CA ARG A 15 -1.45 -14.10 0.65
C ARG A 15 -0.09 -14.69 1.03
N LYS A 16 -0.01 -16.00 1.26
CA LYS A 16 1.27 -16.69 1.57
C LYS A 16 2.13 -16.87 0.33
N ASN A 17 1.48 -17.05 -0.83
CA ASN A 17 2.11 -17.31 -2.11
C ASN A 17 2.14 -16.07 -3.03
N ALA A 18 2.10 -14.87 -2.45
CA ALA A 18 2.14 -13.62 -3.21
C ALA A 18 3.42 -13.50 -4.05
N THR A 19 3.28 -13.00 -5.27
CA THR A 19 4.40 -12.77 -6.18
C THR A 19 5.37 -11.71 -5.64
N LYS A 20 6.56 -11.61 -6.24
CA LYS A 20 7.53 -10.58 -5.88
C LYS A 20 6.97 -9.17 -6.15
N GLU A 21 6.24 -9.03 -7.24
CA GLU A 21 5.63 -7.79 -7.68
C GLU A 21 4.48 -7.36 -6.76
N GLU A 22 3.64 -8.30 -6.34
CA GLU A 22 2.61 -8.04 -5.32
C GLU A 22 3.24 -7.60 -3.99
N ASN A 23 4.29 -8.28 -3.56
CA ASN A 23 5.00 -7.93 -2.34
C ASN A 23 5.67 -6.56 -2.46
N HIS A 24 6.30 -6.23 -3.60
CA HIS A 24 6.89 -4.93 -3.87
C HIS A 24 5.82 -3.82 -3.77
N LEU A 25 4.70 -3.95 -4.51
CA LEU A 25 3.62 -2.96 -4.45
C LEU A 25 3.02 -2.82 -3.04
N TRP A 26 2.89 -3.94 -2.31
CA TRP A 26 2.33 -3.92 -0.96
C TRP A 26 3.24 -3.25 0.05
N TYR A 27 4.49 -3.71 0.19
CA TYR A 27 5.36 -3.26 1.27
C TYR A 27 5.92 -1.87 1.03
N ASP A 28 6.20 -1.51 -0.23
CA ASP A 28 6.85 -0.25 -0.56
C ASP A 28 5.84 0.88 -0.84
N PHE A 29 4.55 0.57 -1.01
CA PHE A 29 3.54 1.59 -1.26
C PHE A 29 2.22 1.38 -0.52
N LEU A 30 1.45 0.30 -0.79
CA LEU A 30 0.06 0.20 -0.36
C LEU A 30 -0.12 0.04 1.15
N ARG A 31 0.81 -0.65 1.82
CA ARG A 31 0.75 -0.88 3.28
C ARG A 31 0.78 0.41 4.09
N THR A 32 1.51 1.40 3.62
CA THR A 32 1.71 2.69 4.30
C THR A 32 0.85 3.81 3.70
N TYR A 33 0.01 3.47 2.70
CA TYR A 33 -0.83 4.45 2.04
C TYR A 33 -1.86 5.04 3.02
N PRO A 34 -2.18 6.37 2.97
CA PRO A 34 -3.06 7.03 3.93
C PRO A 34 -4.47 6.45 4.02
N VAL A 35 -4.92 5.81 2.94
CA VAL A 35 -6.20 5.10 2.90
C VAL A 35 -5.93 3.61 2.90
N GLN A 36 -6.63 2.86 3.74
CA GLN A 36 -6.40 1.44 3.93
C GLN A 36 -6.68 0.63 2.65
N PHE A 37 -5.70 -0.19 2.27
CA PHE A 37 -5.85 -1.27 1.31
C PHE A 37 -5.90 -2.62 2.01
N LEU A 38 -6.62 -3.56 1.42
CA LEU A 38 -6.70 -4.97 1.83
C LEU A 38 -6.06 -5.83 0.74
N ARG A 39 -5.39 -6.92 1.15
CA ARG A 39 -4.81 -7.91 0.22
C ARG A 39 -5.78 -9.05 0.00
N GLN A 40 -5.82 -9.58 -1.20
CA GLN A 40 -6.54 -10.79 -1.59
C GLN A 40 -7.98 -10.77 -1.05
N LYS A 41 -8.74 -9.76 -1.48
CA LYS A 41 -10.12 -9.55 -1.04
C LYS A 41 -11.10 -10.34 -1.91
N PRO A 42 -11.91 -11.26 -1.32
CA PRO A 42 -12.94 -11.98 -2.06
C PRO A 42 -14.17 -11.08 -2.33
N PHE A 43 -14.70 -11.22 -3.56
CA PHE A 43 -15.97 -10.68 -4.03
C PHE A 43 -16.71 -11.79 -4.77
N GLY A 44 -17.69 -12.39 -4.13
CA GLY A 44 -18.37 -13.56 -4.65
C GLY A 44 -17.36 -14.68 -5.00
N PRO A 45 -17.33 -15.15 -6.27
CA PRO A 45 -16.41 -16.17 -6.71
C PRO A 45 -14.98 -15.66 -7.02
N TYR A 46 -14.78 -14.34 -7.04
CA TYR A 46 -13.54 -13.70 -7.45
C TYR A 46 -12.73 -13.19 -6.26
N ILE A 47 -11.41 -13.17 -6.39
CA ILE A 47 -10.49 -12.57 -5.43
C ILE A 47 -9.68 -11.52 -6.19
N VAL A 48 -9.58 -10.29 -5.64
CA VAL A 48 -8.75 -9.23 -6.18
C VAL A 48 -7.49 -9.06 -5.34
N ASP A 49 -6.35 -8.72 -5.97
CA ASP A 49 -5.06 -8.68 -5.27
C ASP A 49 -5.03 -7.60 -4.19
N PHE A 50 -5.48 -6.39 -4.53
CA PHE A 50 -5.59 -5.30 -3.56
C PHE A 50 -6.92 -4.57 -3.71
N TYR A 51 -7.49 -4.15 -2.59
CA TYR A 51 -8.77 -3.44 -2.57
C TYR A 51 -8.78 -2.28 -1.58
N CYS A 52 -9.18 -1.11 -2.06
CA CYS A 52 -9.44 0.06 -1.25
C CYS A 52 -10.95 0.27 -1.10
N HIS A 53 -11.47 0.04 0.11
CA HIS A 53 -12.91 0.16 0.37
C HIS A 53 -13.42 1.60 0.18
N LYS A 54 -12.68 2.59 0.71
CA LYS A 54 -13.09 4.01 0.63
C LYS A 54 -13.17 4.52 -0.80
N ALA A 55 -12.24 4.10 -1.66
CA ALA A 55 -12.20 4.48 -3.07
C ALA A 55 -13.02 3.56 -3.98
N LYS A 56 -13.53 2.43 -3.46
CA LYS A 56 -14.12 1.34 -4.25
C LYS A 56 -13.24 0.97 -5.44
N LEU A 57 -11.96 0.76 -5.16
CA LEU A 57 -10.92 0.53 -6.15
C LEU A 57 -10.25 -0.80 -5.89
N ALA A 58 -10.27 -1.68 -6.90
CA ALA A 58 -9.47 -2.89 -6.94
C ALA A 58 -8.23 -2.66 -7.80
N ILE A 59 -7.12 -3.28 -7.43
CA ILE A 59 -5.89 -3.32 -8.20
C ILE A 59 -5.54 -4.78 -8.42
N GLU A 60 -5.26 -5.13 -9.65
CA GLU A 60 -4.86 -6.47 -10.09
C GLU A 60 -3.51 -6.40 -10.79
N LEU A 61 -2.64 -7.36 -10.49
CA LEU A 61 -1.34 -7.49 -11.13
C LEU A 61 -1.36 -8.69 -12.08
N ASP A 62 -1.33 -8.41 -13.39
CA ASP A 62 -1.33 -9.44 -14.41
C ASP A 62 0.08 -9.99 -14.62
N GLY A 63 0.28 -11.25 -14.20
CA GLY A 63 1.47 -12.02 -14.56
C GLY A 63 1.42 -12.42 -16.04
N SER A 64 2.55 -12.34 -16.72
CA SER A 64 2.70 -12.72 -18.14
C SER A 64 2.39 -14.20 -18.46
N GLN A 65 2.05 -15.00 -17.46
CA GLN A 65 1.85 -16.46 -17.61
C GLN A 65 0.40 -16.94 -17.48
N HIS A 66 -0.59 -16.07 -17.29
CA HIS A 66 -1.98 -16.50 -17.08
C HIS A 66 -2.89 -16.43 -18.32
N TYR A 67 -2.32 -16.40 -19.52
CA TYR A 67 -3.14 -16.54 -20.75
C TYR A 67 -3.58 -17.97 -21.04
N GLU A 68 -3.16 -18.97 -20.25
CA GLU A 68 -3.44 -20.38 -20.55
C GLU A 68 -4.66 -21.01 -19.85
N GLY A 69 -5.44 -20.27 -19.06
CA GLY A 69 -6.55 -20.90 -18.32
C GLY A 69 -7.91 -20.24 -18.39
N ASN A 70 -7.98 -18.94 -18.54
CA ASN A 70 -9.26 -18.23 -18.59
C ASN A 70 -9.32 -17.40 -19.87
N GLY A 71 -10.14 -17.85 -20.84
CA GLY A 71 -10.32 -17.14 -22.10
C GLY A 71 -10.78 -15.69 -21.88
N PRO A 72 -10.58 -14.80 -22.89
CA PRO A 72 -10.95 -13.37 -22.81
C PRO A 72 -12.39 -13.11 -22.37
N GLU A 73 -13.26 -14.09 -22.53
CA GLU A 73 -14.66 -14.03 -22.14
C GLU A 73 -14.88 -14.15 -20.64
N GLN A 74 -14.11 -15.00 -19.96
CA GLN A 74 -14.18 -15.13 -18.49
C GLN A 74 -13.64 -13.88 -17.80
N ASP A 75 -12.62 -13.25 -18.36
CA ASP A 75 -12.10 -11.99 -17.84
C ASP A 75 -13.09 -10.83 -18.01
N LYS A 76 -13.82 -10.80 -19.13
CA LYS A 76 -14.93 -9.86 -19.32
C LYS A 76 -16.04 -10.06 -18.30
N ILE A 77 -16.46 -11.32 -18.05
CA ILE A 77 -17.48 -11.66 -17.06
C ILE A 77 -17.03 -11.24 -15.64
N ARG A 78 -15.78 -11.53 -15.29
CA ARG A 78 -15.19 -11.10 -14.01
C ARG A 78 -15.20 -9.59 -13.86
N THR A 79 -14.74 -8.88 -14.87
CA THR A 79 -14.69 -7.42 -14.88
C THR A 79 -16.10 -6.82 -14.78
N ALA A 80 -17.04 -7.32 -15.56
CA ALA A 80 -18.44 -6.90 -15.50
C ALA A 80 -19.04 -7.13 -14.09
N TYR A 81 -18.80 -8.29 -13.50
CA TYR A 81 -19.25 -8.58 -12.14
C TYR A 81 -18.73 -7.54 -11.12
N LEU A 82 -17.44 -7.27 -11.13
CA LEU A 82 -16.84 -6.31 -10.20
C LEU A 82 -17.36 -4.89 -10.43
N GLN A 83 -17.53 -4.49 -11.68
CA GLN A 83 -17.95 -3.12 -12.02
C GLN A 83 -19.47 -2.92 -11.86
N GLU A 84 -20.28 -3.85 -12.31
CA GLU A 84 -21.73 -3.68 -12.37
C GLU A 84 -22.43 -4.12 -11.10
N VAL A 85 -22.02 -5.25 -10.50
CA VAL A 85 -22.62 -5.80 -9.29
C VAL A 85 -22.04 -5.17 -8.04
N GLU A 86 -20.74 -5.14 -7.91
CA GLU A 86 -20.04 -4.64 -6.72
C GLU A 86 -19.73 -3.15 -6.78
N LYS A 87 -19.92 -2.50 -7.96
CA LYS A 87 -19.63 -1.08 -8.17
C LYS A 87 -18.16 -0.72 -7.87
N ILE A 88 -17.25 -1.63 -8.20
CA ILE A 88 -15.81 -1.50 -7.96
C ILE A 88 -15.14 -1.13 -9.29
N ARG A 89 -14.26 -0.12 -9.26
CA ARG A 89 -13.36 0.18 -10.37
C ARG A 89 -12.15 -0.72 -10.28
N VAL A 90 -11.71 -1.25 -11.42
CA VAL A 90 -10.54 -2.14 -11.48
C VAL A 90 -9.42 -1.44 -12.24
N LEU A 91 -8.24 -1.37 -11.62
CA LEU A 91 -6.98 -1.01 -12.26
C LEU A 91 -6.15 -2.27 -12.45
N ARG A 92 -5.60 -2.44 -13.64
CA ARG A 92 -4.69 -3.55 -13.94
C ARG A 92 -3.32 -3.01 -14.30
N PHE A 93 -2.31 -3.66 -13.78
CA PHE A 93 -0.92 -3.41 -14.10
C PHE A 93 -0.24 -4.73 -14.40
N THR A 94 0.66 -4.72 -15.34
CA THR A 94 1.50 -5.88 -15.62
C THR A 94 2.66 -5.95 -14.62
N ASN A 95 3.18 -7.15 -14.39
CA ASN A 95 4.39 -7.33 -13.60
C ASN A 95 5.58 -6.54 -14.17
N LEU A 96 5.59 -6.31 -15.49
CA LEU A 96 6.62 -5.52 -16.15
C LEU A 96 6.53 -4.03 -15.77
N GLU A 97 5.33 -3.47 -15.69
CA GLU A 97 5.13 -2.08 -15.25
C GLU A 97 5.57 -1.88 -13.80
N ILE A 98 5.29 -2.86 -12.92
CA ILE A 98 5.78 -2.81 -11.53
C ILE A 98 7.31 -2.79 -11.48
N LYS A 99 7.99 -3.55 -12.36
CA LYS A 99 9.46 -3.62 -12.39
C LYS A 99 10.11 -2.38 -13.01
N GLN A 100 9.53 -1.85 -14.08
CA GLN A 100 10.15 -0.81 -14.90
C GLN A 100 9.67 0.59 -14.61
N ASN A 101 8.45 0.75 -14.08
CA ASN A 101 7.80 2.04 -13.85
C ASN A 101 6.99 2.07 -12.56
N PHE A 102 7.61 1.63 -11.47
CA PHE A 102 6.94 1.57 -10.16
C PHE A 102 6.34 2.92 -9.72
N GLU A 103 7.08 4.00 -9.91
CA GLU A 103 6.62 5.36 -9.59
C GLU A 103 5.38 5.76 -10.41
N GLY A 104 5.36 5.43 -11.69
CA GLY A 104 4.20 5.69 -12.55
C GLY A 104 2.96 4.90 -12.11
N VAL A 105 3.15 3.65 -11.68
CA VAL A 105 2.07 2.83 -11.11
C VAL A 105 1.54 3.45 -9.82
N CYS A 106 2.43 3.81 -8.88
CA CYS A 106 2.04 4.47 -7.63
C CYS A 106 1.28 5.78 -7.88
N ALA A 107 1.74 6.61 -8.82
CA ALA A 107 1.07 7.85 -9.20
C ALA A 107 -0.30 7.62 -9.83
N ALA A 108 -0.45 6.57 -10.64
CA ALA A 108 -1.74 6.19 -11.23
C ALA A 108 -2.74 5.75 -10.16
N ILE A 109 -2.32 4.93 -9.20
CA ILE A 109 -3.13 4.49 -8.07
C ILE A 109 -3.55 5.70 -7.21
N ASP A 110 -2.61 6.57 -6.83
CA ASP A 110 -2.88 7.78 -6.04
C ASP A 110 -3.91 8.67 -6.70
N ARG A 111 -3.78 8.93 -7.99
CA ARG A 111 -4.73 9.72 -8.77
C ARG A 111 -6.15 9.13 -8.72
N GLN A 112 -6.28 7.82 -8.89
CA GLN A 112 -7.58 7.15 -8.87
C GLN A 112 -8.21 7.12 -7.49
N VAL A 113 -7.42 6.95 -6.44
CA VAL A 113 -7.90 7.02 -5.06
C VAL A 113 -8.39 8.44 -4.74
N ARG A 114 -7.60 9.46 -5.06
CA ARG A 114 -7.98 10.87 -4.83
C ARG A 114 -9.23 11.29 -5.60
N ALA A 115 -9.36 10.84 -6.85
CA ALA A 115 -10.55 11.14 -7.66
C ALA A 115 -11.83 10.51 -7.10
N ALA A 116 -11.71 9.45 -6.30
CA ALA A 116 -12.85 8.76 -5.69
C ALA A 116 -13.25 9.30 -4.32
N LEU A 117 -12.33 9.99 -3.65
CA LEU A 117 -12.60 10.54 -2.32
C LEU A 117 -13.18 11.95 -2.45
N PRO A 118 -14.26 12.27 -1.71
CA PRO A 118 -14.79 13.63 -1.70
C PRO A 118 -13.71 14.60 -1.19
N SER A 119 -13.58 15.74 -1.85
CA SER A 119 -12.72 16.86 -1.40
C SER A 119 -13.26 17.43 -0.10
N SER A 120 -12.94 16.82 1.02
CA SER A 120 -13.22 17.40 2.33
C SER A 120 -12.00 18.17 2.82
N GLY A 121 -11.94 19.45 2.47
CA GLY A 121 -10.94 20.39 3.00
C GLY A 121 -10.40 21.37 1.95
N PRO A 122 -9.90 22.54 2.35
CA PRO A 122 -9.30 23.47 1.43
C PRO A 122 -8.15 22.80 0.67
N ALA A 123 -8.18 22.95 -0.63
CA ALA A 123 -7.23 22.37 -1.56
C ALA A 123 -5.79 22.76 -1.19
N GLY A 124 -5.15 21.93 -0.43
CA GLY A 124 -3.70 21.90 -0.35
C GLY A 124 -3.19 21.41 -1.70
N HIS A 125 -2.95 22.36 -2.60
CA HIS A 125 -2.33 22.14 -3.89
C HIS A 125 -0.95 21.52 -3.65
N LEU A 126 -0.84 20.21 -3.82
CA LEU A 126 0.46 19.54 -3.85
C LEU A 126 1.03 19.77 -5.25
N PRO A 127 2.19 20.42 -5.38
CA PRO A 127 2.83 20.60 -6.67
C PRO A 127 3.15 19.25 -7.31
N PRO A 128 3.03 19.12 -8.64
CA PRO A 128 3.42 17.90 -9.34
C PRO A 128 4.92 17.67 -9.16
N GLY A 129 5.29 16.53 -8.60
CA GLY A 129 6.69 16.11 -8.40
C GLY A 129 7.11 15.85 -6.95
N GLU A 130 6.35 16.27 -5.94
CA GLU A 130 6.71 16.01 -4.53
C GLU A 130 5.95 14.83 -3.88
N GLY A 131 5.08 14.15 -4.62
CA GLY A 131 4.23 13.08 -4.10
C GLY A 131 4.99 11.87 -3.54
N HIS A 132 6.18 11.60 -4.02
CA HIS A 132 6.96 10.42 -3.64
C HIS A 132 7.72 10.57 -2.32
N ARG A 133 8.05 11.79 -1.90
CA ARG A 133 8.74 12.02 -0.62
C ARG A 133 7.81 12.00 0.60
N ARG A 134 6.50 12.13 0.42
CA ARG A 134 5.54 12.26 1.52
C ARG A 134 5.04 10.92 2.07
N PHE A 135 5.29 9.82 1.38
CA PHE A 135 4.88 8.47 1.83
C PHE A 135 5.93 7.75 2.67
N MET A 136 7.16 8.19 2.67
CA MET A 136 8.12 7.78 3.68
C MET A 136 7.80 8.53 4.96
N LYS A 137 7.25 7.83 5.94
CA LYS A 137 7.14 8.33 7.31
C LYS A 137 8.56 8.44 7.85
N THR A 138 9.22 9.55 7.57
CA THR A 138 10.57 9.81 8.08
C THR A 138 10.46 10.31 9.50
N VAL A 139 10.94 9.53 10.45
CA VAL A 139 11.18 9.97 11.81
C VAL A 139 12.62 10.49 11.85
N THR A 140 12.78 11.77 12.10
CA THR A 140 14.10 12.35 12.34
C THR A 140 14.44 12.23 13.80
N ILE A 141 15.58 11.65 14.10
CA ILE A 141 16.07 11.50 15.48
C ILE A 141 17.32 12.37 15.63
N TYR A 142 17.24 13.33 16.52
CA TYR A 142 18.39 14.11 16.97
C TYR A 142 18.84 13.54 18.30
N THR A 143 20.11 13.22 18.44
CA THR A 143 20.69 12.71 19.69
C THR A 143 21.88 13.57 20.09
N ASP A 144 21.98 13.84 21.39
CA ASP A 144 23.12 14.49 21.98
C ASP A 144 23.44 13.80 23.30
N GLY A 145 24.70 13.76 23.64
CA GLY A 145 25.17 13.18 24.90
C GLY A 145 26.37 13.95 25.43
N ALA A 146 26.39 14.18 26.73
CA ALA A 146 27.50 14.82 27.41
C ALA A 146 27.88 14.02 28.67
N CYS A 147 29.18 13.94 28.94
CA CYS A 147 29.68 13.41 30.21
C CYS A 147 30.60 14.42 30.88
N SER A 148 30.59 14.42 32.22
CA SER A 148 31.44 15.26 33.05
C SER A 148 32.64 14.44 33.54
N GLY A 149 33.70 14.39 32.73
CA GLY A 149 34.90 13.59 32.96
C GLY A 149 34.89 12.24 32.23
N ASN A 150 36.02 11.55 32.24
CA ASN A 150 36.13 10.19 31.63
C ASN A 150 36.99 9.31 32.58
N PRO A 151 36.41 8.39 33.39
CA PRO A 151 34.98 8.15 33.58
C PRO A 151 34.30 9.23 34.43
N GLY A 152 33.02 9.52 34.15
CA GLY A 152 32.22 10.48 34.92
C GLY A 152 30.72 10.35 34.58
N PRO A 153 29.84 10.96 35.41
CA PRO A 153 28.40 10.91 35.15
C PRO A 153 28.06 11.48 33.79
N GLY A 154 27.24 10.79 33.07
CA GLY A 154 26.83 11.15 31.71
C GLY A 154 25.33 11.24 31.56
N GLY A 155 24.89 12.12 30.68
CA GLY A 155 23.50 12.24 30.26
C GLY A 155 23.35 12.20 28.75
N TRP A 156 22.21 11.77 28.29
CA TRP A 156 21.84 11.77 26.90
C TRP A 156 20.47 12.38 26.70
N GLY A 157 20.27 12.99 25.54
CA GLY A 157 18.99 13.49 25.09
C GLY A 157 18.70 13.02 23.67
N ALA A 158 17.46 12.78 23.37
CA ALA A 158 17.01 12.48 22.01
C ALA A 158 15.70 13.21 21.70
N ILE A 159 15.60 13.76 20.53
CA ILE A 159 14.39 14.36 19.98
C ILE A 159 13.95 13.53 18.81
N LEU A 160 12.74 12.98 18.88
CA LEU A 160 12.08 12.30 17.77
C LEU A 160 11.09 13.27 17.15
N GLN A 161 11.23 13.52 15.87
CA GLN A 161 10.34 14.41 15.12
C GLN A 161 9.67 13.64 13.97
N TYR A 162 8.35 13.74 13.91
CA TYR A 162 7.52 13.17 12.86
C TYR A 162 6.45 14.19 12.42
N GLY A 163 6.66 14.86 11.31
CA GLY A 163 5.80 15.98 10.90
C GLY A 163 5.77 17.06 11.98
N GLU A 164 4.57 17.38 12.48
CA GLU A 164 4.38 18.34 13.59
C GLU A 164 4.51 17.70 14.98
N PHE A 165 4.61 16.39 15.06
CA PHE A 165 4.77 15.69 16.34
C PHE A 165 6.24 15.64 16.73
N ARG A 166 6.51 16.09 17.97
CA ARG A 166 7.83 16.06 18.58
C ARG A 166 7.76 15.36 19.92
N LYS A 167 8.69 14.44 20.17
CA LYS A 167 8.84 13.76 21.46
C LYS A 167 10.29 13.89 21.91
N GLU A 168 10.47 14.34 23.13
CA GLU A 168 11.78 14.46 23.78
C GLU A 168 11.97 13.30 24.74
N LEU A 169 13.16 12.75 24.76
CA LEU A 169 13.60 11.69 25.65
C LEU A 169 14.95 12.09 26.25
N SER A 170 15.15 11.84 27.50
CA SER A 170 16.44 12.08 28.18
C SER A 170 16.66 11.04 29.26
N GLY A 171 17.92 10.78 29.53
CA GLY A 171 18.34 9.88 30.59
C GLY A 171 19.80 10.14 30.97
N GLY A 172 20.23 9.63 32.11
CA GLY A 172 21.61 9.73 32.58
C GLY A 172 21.87 8.71 33.67
N GLU A 173 23.13 8.36 33.80
CA GLU A 173 23.60 7.61 34.97
C GLU A 173 24.32 8.57 35.93
N PRO A 174 24.10 8.40 37.23
CA PRO A 174 24.72 9.23 38.25
C PRO A 174 26.24 9.06 38.37
#